data_f1952ebe132d4a269323bd2b3ac6db5c
#
_entry.id   f1952ebe132d4a269323bd2b3ac6db5c
#
_cell.length_a   1.000
_cell.length_b   1.000
_cell.length_c   1.000
_cell.angle_alpha   90.00
_cell.angle_beta   90.00
_cell.angle_gamma   90.00
#
_symmetry.space_group_name_H-M   'P 1'
#
loop_
_entity.id
_entity.type
_entity.pdbx_description
1 polymer ?
#
loop_
_entity_poly.entity_id
_entity_poly.type
_entity_poly.pdbx_seq_one_letter_code
_entity_poly.pdbx_strand_id
1 'polypeptide(L)'
;SDIKSSPDLTQLFIALKPSNPPCPYCSGISHSNGYHRPKYINHPKLTDRKCVIVFKNNRYQCNECLRTFSGKNPFTFSTFKNSYLALNNIMKSLSNLNYTYSMVAQLNHISITQVQRYFDSFVNIPRIHLPESIGIDEIHSKMANRRDSAYLCIMVDNVNRSLFEILPSRSKAELKRYFDKIPLAERNNVKYVTIDMWLPYKDIAATYLRNAIIAVDPFHVVKHLMDCFTRIRLNILYQVEYNSNSYYLLKTWKDLIETDVYLDNKPVYNKRFNRKLNKRDLLDMILDISENLALAYRLKEMYLLFNQKATEENCEQWFNSIYEAFIEAQIPEYHEFIILLNNWKIEI
;
A
#
# COMPACT_ATOMS: atom_id res chain seq x y z
N SER A 1 40.02 27.44 -17.59
CA SER A 1 39.64 26.13 -17.03
C SER A 1 40.86 25.29 -16.76
N ASP A 2 40.87 24.61 -15.63
CA ASP A 2 41.98 23.73 -15.21
C ASP A 2 41.36 22.43 -14.65
N ILE A 3 42.07 21.31 -14.73
CA ILE A 3 41.61 19.99 -14.26
C ILE A 3 42.62 19.44 -13.29
N LYS A 4 42.16 19.08 -12.08
CA LYS A 4 42.99 18.37 -11.10
C LYS A 4 42.34 17.01 -10.82
N SER A 5 43.13 15.95 -10.92
CA SER A 5 42.68 14.58 -10.71
C SER A 5 43.50 13.90 -9.62
N SER A 6 42.83 13.20 -8.73
CA SER A 6 43.33 12.24 -7.75
C SER A 6 42.71 10.87 -7.97
N PRO A 7 43.17 9.80 -7.29
CA PRO A 7 42.59 8.48 -7.48
C PRO A 7 41.05 8.43 -7.37
N ASP A 8 40.44 9.22 -6.47
CA ASP A 8 39.04 9.17 -6.15
C ASP A 8 38.22 10.40 -6.60
N LEU A 9 38.87 11.48 -6.99
CA LEU A 9 38.23 12.76 -7.25
C LEU A 9 38.83 13.49 -8.44
N THR A 10 37.98 13.93 -9.36
CA THR A 10 38.31 14.87 -10.43
C THR A 10 37.65 16.22 -10.16
N GLN A 11 38.42 17.29 -10.18
CA GLN A 11 37.98 18.67 -10.01
C GLN A 11 38.15 19.46 -11.31
N LEU A 12 37.03 20.03 -11.79
CA LEU A 12 36.99 20.89 -12.96
C LEU A 12 36.92 22.35 -12.49
N PHE A 13 38.02 23.09 -12.60
CA PHE A 13 38.05 24.52 -12.23
C PHE A 13 37.53 25.34 -13.41
N ILE A 14 36.42 26.02 -13.22
CA ILE A 14 35.78 26.81 -14.28
C ILE A 14 35.51 28.23 -13.79
N ALA A 15 35.91 29.19 -14.59
CA ALA A 15 35.52 30.59 -14.46
C ALA A 15 35.06 31.09 -15.84
N LEU A 16 33.95 31.79 -15.88
CA LEU A 16 33.44 32.39 -17.10
C LEU A 16 34.12 33.73 -17.35
N LYS A 17 34.32 34.08 -18.62
CA LYS A 17 34.81 35.42 -18.98
C LYS A 17 33.76 36.46 -18.54
N PRO A 18 34.17 37.60 -17.98
CA PRO A 18 33.26 38.68 -17.64
C PRO A 18 32.49 39.17 -18.91
N SER A 19 31.20 39.45 -18.79
CA SER A 19 30.30 39.83 -19.89
C SER A 19 29.46 41.04 -19.49
N ASN A 20 29.81 41.98 -18.83
CA ASN A 20 29.11 43.23 -18.45
C ASN A 20 27.58 43.20 -18.71
N PRO A 21 26.81 42.32 -18.09
CA PRO A 21 25.38 42.18 -18.33
C PRO A 21 24.63 43.43 -17.81
N PRO A 22 23.47 43.78 -18.37
CA PRO A 22 22.63 44.87 -17.82
C PRO A 22 22.23 44.55 -16.36
N CYS A 23 22.12 45.60 -15.56
CA CYS A 23 21.73 45.51 -14.17
C CYS A 23 20.30 44.91 -14.05
N PRO A 24 20.08 43.87 -13.25
CA PRO A 24 18.73 43.32 -13.09
C PRO A 24 17.77 44.18 -12.27
N TYR A 25 18.25 45.30 -11.70
CA TYR A 25 17.44 46.19 -10.86
C TYR A 25 17.02 47.47 -11.58
N CYS A 26 17.88 48.04 -12.45
CA CYS A 26 17.62 49.28 -13.15
C CYS A 26 17.94 49.22 -14.65
N SER A 27 18.37 48.08 -15.17
CA SER A 27 18.79 47.87 -16.56
C SER A 27 20.02 48.70 -16.99
N GLY A 28 20.66 49.43 -16.08
CA GLY A 28 21.85 50.25 -16.34
C GLY A 28 23.12 49.42 -16.64
N ILE A 29 24.16 50.11 -17.10
CA ILE A 29 25.44 49.47 -17.46
C ILE A 29 26.12 48.96 -16.18
N SER A 30 26.65 47.75 -16.25
CA SER A 30 27.46 47.15 -15.17
C SER A 30 28.91 46.88 -15.57
N HIS A 31 29.76 46.78 -14.59
CA HIS A 31 31.18 46.35 -14.76
C HIS A 31 31.49 45.17 -13.87
N SER A 32 32.55 44.45 -14.20
CA SER A 32 33.07 43.33 -13.38
C SER A 32 33.60 43.83 -12.05
N ASN A 33 33.12 43.24 -10.96
CA ASN A 33 33.56 43.51 -9.58
C ASN A 33 34.13 42.20 -8.93
N GLY A 34 35.01 41.52 -9.68
CA GLY A 34 35.69 40.31 -9.23
C GLY A 34 34.84 39.05 -9.29
N TYR A 35 35.14 38.11 -8.38
CA TYR A 35 34.50 36.81 -8.33
C TYR A 35 33.93 36.53 -6.93
N HIS A 36 32.86 35.71 -6.89
CA HIS A 36 32.41 35.10 -5.64
C HIS A 36 33.36 33.99 -5.18
N ARG A 37 33.23 33.58 -3.90
CA ARG A 37 33.89 32.36 -3.42
C ARG A 37 33.48 31.18 -4.29
N PRO A 38 34.44 30.24 -4.58
CA PRO A 38 34.14 29.10 -5.43
C PRO A 38 32.94 28.27 -4.91
N LYS A 39 32.03 27.91 -5.80
CA LYS A 39 30.93 26.98 -5.54
C LYS A 39 31.35 25.59 -6.00
N TYR A 40 31.24 24.61 -5.12
CA TYR A 40 31.49 23.20 -5.43
C TYR A 40 30.20 22.55 -5.88
N ILE A 41 30.18 22.05 -7.12
CA ILE A 41 28.98 21.48 -7.77
C ILE A 41 29.28 20.03 -8.14
N ASN A 42 28.57 19.08 -7.59
CA ASN A 42 28.69 17.68 -7.97
C ASN A 42 28.32 17.51 -9.45
N HIS A 43 29.12 16.74 -10.17
CA HIS A 43 28.95 16.45 -11.58
C HIS A 43 28.92 14.93 -11.80
N PRO A 44 28.34 14.39 -12.89
CA PRO A 44 28.44 12.98 -13.18
C PRO A 44 29.88 12.47 -13.13
N LYS A 45 30.03 11.21 -12.76
CA LYS A 45 31.32 10.54 -12.72
C LYS A 45 32.10 10.72 -14.04
N LEU A 46 33.37 10.94 -13.93
CA LEU A 46 34.30 10.82 -15.04
C LEU A 46 35.23 9.62 -14.75
N THR A 47 35.19 8.60 -15.60
CA THR A 47 36.03 7.39 -15.45
C THR A 47 35.94 6.77 -14.04
N ASP A 48 34.70 6.52 -13.54
CA ASP A 48 34.39 5.99 -12.21
C ASP A 48 34.82 6.82 -11.00
N ARG A 49 35.39 7.99 -11.21
CA ARG A 49 35.76 8.91 -10.14
C ARG A 49 34.67 9.93 -9.87
N LYS A 50 34.52 10.31 -8.61
CA LYS A 50 33.69 11.45 -8.26
C LYS A 50 34.18 12.71 -9.01
N CYS A 51 33.23 13.43 -9.63
CA CYS A 51 33.57 14.67 -10.34
C CYS A 51 32.90 15.88 -9.66
N VAL A 52 33.65 16.95 -9.50
CA VAL A 52 33.18 18.20 -8.90
C VAL A 52 33.59 19.38 -9.75
N ILE A 53 32.66 20.20 -10.16
CA ILE A 53 32.92 21.50 -10.78
C ILE A 53 33.20 22.51 -9.66
N VAL A 54 34.38 23.13 -9.70
CA VAL A 54 34.76 24.25 -8.84
C VAL A 54 34.52 25.52 -9.62
N PHE A 55 33.35 26.11 -9.45
CA PHE A 55 32.88 27.23 -10.26
C PHE A 55 33.11 28.57 -9.56
N LYS A 56 33.91 29.46 -10.17
CA LYS A 56 34.08 30.86 -9.76
C LYS A 56 33.09 31.72 -10.55
N ASN A 57 31.99 32.16 -9.88
CA ASN A 57 31.00 33.01 -10.50
C ASN A 57 31.43 34.47 -10.49
N ASN A 58 31.19 35.18 -11.60
CA ASN A 58 31.46 36.61 -11.72
C ASN A 58 30.53 37.40 -10.78
N ARG A 59 31.08 38.43 -10.18
CA ARG A 59 30.35 39.48 -9.45
C ARG A 59 30.38 40.77 -10.25
N TYR A 60 29.23 41.45 -10.35
CA TYR A 60 29.05 42.68 -11.10
C TYR A 60 28.58 43.80 -10.18
N GLN A 61 28.90 45.05 -10.54
CA GLN A 61 28.36 46.24 -9.91
C GLN A 61 27.77 47.14 -10.97
N CYS A 62 26.55 47.69 -10.71
CA CYS A 62 25.92 48.66 -11.59
C CYS A 62 26.57 50.03 -11.43
N ASN A 63 26.80 50.75 -12.53
CA ASN A 63 27.36 52.11 -12.53
C ASN A 63 26.34 53.15 -12.06
N GLU A 64 25.02 52.86 -12.24
CA GLU A 64 23.95 53.82 -11.96
C GLU A 64 23.37 53.64 -10.56
N CYS A 65 22.89 52.44 -10.22
CA CYS A 65 22.26 52.19 -8.92
C CYS A 65 23.24 51.64 -7.86
N LEU A 66 24.50 51.42 -8.21
CA LEU A 66 25.61 50.93 -7.35
C LEU A 66 25.37 49.57 -6.72
N ARG A 67 24.25 48.92 -7.02
CA ARG A 67 23.94 47.56 -6.49
C ARG A 67 24.86 46.52 -7.13
N THR A 68 25.21 45.51 -6.30
CA THR A 68 26.00 44.36 -6.76
C THR A 68 25.09 43.18 -7.02
N PHE A 69 25.43 42.38 -8.03
CA PHE A 69 24.69 41.16 -8.40
C PHE A 69 25.65 40.10 -8.93
N SER A 70 25.15 38.87 -9.03
CA SER A 70 25.94 37.71 -9.48
C SER A 70 25.62 37.39 -10.93
N GLY A 71 26.63 36.93 -11.67
CA GLY A 71 26.41 36.33 -12.99
C GLY A 71 25.55 35.07 -12.91
N LYS A 72 24.95 34.67 -14.04
CA LYS A 72 24.20 33.42 -14.11
C LYS A 72 25.10 32.22 -13.90
N ASN A 73 24.66 31.25 -13.15
CA ASN A 73 25.35 29.97 -13.02
C ASN A 73 24.77 28.99 -14.07
N PRO A 74 25.57 28.56 -15.08
CA PRO A 74 25.08 27.71 -16.14
C PRO A 74 25.07 26.22 -15.76
N PHE A 75 25.55 25.83 -14.58
CA PHE A 75 25.77 24.43 -14.21
C PHE A 75 24.69 23.88 -13.30
N THR A 76 24.05 24.72 -12.48
CA THR A 76 23.10 24.26 -11.48
C THR A 76 22.06 25.34 -11.16
N PHE A 77 20.90 24.92 -10.62
CA PHE A 77 19.97 25.85 -9.99
C PHE A 77 20.60 26.51 -8.76
N SER A 78 20.13 27.70 -8.40
CA SER A 78 20.69 28.50 -7.30
C SER A 78 20.77 27.76 -5.97
N THR A 79 19.78 26.91 -5.70
CA THR A 79 19.62 26.17 -4.43
C THR A 79 20.30 24.81 -4.42
N PHE A 80 20.71 24.26 -5.57
CA PHE A 80 21.23 22.91 -5.68
C PHE A 80 22.75 22.86 -5.71
N LYS A 81 23.30 21.74 -5.21
CA LYS A 81 24.73 21.44 -5.25
C LYS A 81 25.11 20.45 -6.37
N ASN A 82 24.15 19.99 -7.15
CA ASN A 82 24.36 19.07 -8.26
C ASN A 82 24.17 19.81 -9.59
N SER A 83 24.98 19.48 -10.57
CA SER A 83 24.83 20.00 -11.93
C SER A 83 23.54 19.48 -12.58
N TYR A 84 23.05 20.16 -13.62
CA TYR A 84 21.89 19.71 -14.41
C TYR A 84 22.08 18.28 -14.94
N LEU A 85 23.30 17.93 -15.40
CA LEU A 85 23.61 16.59 -15.88
C LEU A 85 23.58 15.55 -14.74
N ALA A 86 24.11 15.89 -13.56
CA ALA A 86 24.08 15.01 -12.40
C ALA A 86 22.61 14.79 -11.95
N LEU A 87 21.81 15.85 -11.93
CA LEU A 87 20.40 15.76 -11.61
C LEU A 87 19.64 14.86 -12.60
N ASN A 88 19.88 15.02 -13.90
CA ASN A 88 19.28 14.18 -14.94
C ASN A 88 19.64 12.70 -14.76
N ASN A 89 20.91 12.40 -14.42
CA ASN A 89 21.33 11.01 -14.15
C ASN A 89 20.65 10.44 -12.90
N ILE A 90 20.50 11.25 -11.85
CA ILE A 90 19.75 10.85 -10.65
C ILE A 90 18.30 10.52 -11.00
N MET A 91 17.63 11.38 -11.77
CA MET A 91 16.24 11.15 -12.17
C MET A 91 16.08 9.93 -13.08
N LYS A 92 17.01 9.69 -14.00
CA LYS A 92 17.06 8.45 -14.80
C LYS A 92 17.26 7.22 -13.93
N SER A 93 18.11 7.29 -12.90
CA SER A 93 18.28 6.18 -11.96
C SER A 93 17.01 5.92 -11.15
N LEU A 94 16.29 6.97 -10.74
CA LEU A 94 15.02 6.88 -10.01
C LEU A 94 13.88 6.31 -10.86
N SER A 95 13.93 6.41 -12.18
CA SER A 95 12.92 5.80 -13.06
C SER A 95 13.08 4.27 -13.20
N ASN A 96 14.20 3.71 -12.73
CA ASN A 96 14.40 2.26 -12.70
C ASN A 96 13.79 1.67 -11.43
N LEU A 97 12.71 0.92 -11.57
CA LEU A 97 11.97 0.31 -10.46
C LEU A 97 12.79 -0.68 -9.61
N ASN A 98 13.91 -1.17 -10.12
CA ASN A 98 14.81 -2.06 -9.38
C ASN A 98 15.80 -1.31 -8.48
N TYR A 99 15.85 0.02 -8.56
CA TYR A 99 16.80 0.82 -7.76
C TYR A 99 16.13 1.41 -6.53
N THR A 100 16.73 1.18 -5.37
CA THR A 100 16.35 1.84 -4.13
C THR A 100 17.00 3.23 -4.03
N TYR A 101 16.47 4.12 -3.19
CA TYR A 101 17.11 5.43 -2.91
C TYR A 101 18.56 5.27 -2.44
N SER A 102 18.87 4.21 -1.68
CA SER A 102 20.24 3.92 -1.24
C SER A 102 21.15 3.60 -2.42
N MET A 103 20.71 2.77 -3.35
CA MET A 103 21.47 2.45 -4.56
C MET A 103 21.70 3.70 -5.43
N VAL A 104 20.65 4.50 -5.64
CA VAL A 104 20.77 5.75 -6.40
C VAL A 104 21.74 6.73 -5.72
N ALA A 105 21.72 6.80 -4.39
CA ALA A 105 22.64 7.63 -3.60
C ALA A 105 24.09 7.19 -3.79
N GLN A 106 24.38 5.89 -3.71
CA GLN A 106 25.71 5.31 -3.94
C GLN A 106 26.20 5.54 -5.37
N LEU A 107 25.37 5.27 -6.38
CA LEU A 107 25.72 5.46 -7.79
C LEU A 107 26.10 6.89 -8.12
N ASN A 108 25.47 7.87 -7.46
CA ASN A 108 25.64 9.30 -7.74
C ASN A 108 26.48 10.05 -6.68
N HIS A 109 27.05 9.35 -5.68
CA HIS A 109 27.86 9.92 -4.57
C HIS A 109 27.16 11.07 -3.83
N ILE A 110 25.88 10.89 -3.53
CA ILE A 110 25.07 11.84 -2.75
C ILE A 110 24.41 11.13 -1.56
N SER A 111 23.83 11.87 -0.64
CA SER A 111 23.10 11.29 0.48
C SER A 111 21.71 10.80 0.06
N ILE A 112 21.18 9.79 0.76
CA ILE A 112 19.80 9.30 0.57
C ILE A 112 18.79 10.43 0.73
N THR A 113 18.95 11.28 1.75
CA THR A 113 18.09 12.45 1.97
C THR A 113 18.10 13.42 0.79
N GLN A 114 19.22 13.54 0.09
CA GLN A 114 19.30 14.40 -1.09
C GLN A 114 18.57 13.77 -2.30
N VAL A 115 18.64 12.44 -2.45
CA VAL A 115 17.85 11.70 -3.46
C VAL A 115 16.36 11.92 -3.21
N GLN A 116 15.89 11.75 -1.97
CA GLN A 116 14.50 11.99 -1.58
C GLN A 116 14.05 13.42 -1.90
N ARG A 117 14.85 14.43 -1.52
CA ARG A 117 14.53 15.84 -1.85
C ARG A 117 14.42 16.10 -3.34
N TYR A 118 15.24 15.46 -4.16
CA TYR A 118 15.14 15.59 -5.62
C TYR A 118 13.89 14.90 -6.13
N PHE A 119 13.59 13.69 -5.65
CA PHE A 119 12.36 13.01 -5.98
C PHE A 119 11.14 13.90 -5.68
N ASP A 120 11.03 14.39 -4.45
CA ASP A 120 9.91 15.24 -4.01
C ASP A 120 9.80 16.56 -4.78
N SER A 121 10.95 17.09 -5.29
CA SER A 121 10.99 18.37 -6.00
C SER A 121 10.66 18.26 -7.49
N PHE A 122 10.93 17.12 -8.11
CA PHE A 122 10.85 16.96 -9.58
C PHE A 122 9.86 15.91 -10.04
N VAL A 123 9.46 14.98 -9.16
CA VAL A 123 8.45 13.98 -9.49
C VAL A 123 7.09 14.49 -9.02
N ASN A 124 6.25 14.81 -9.99
CA ASN A 124 4.84 15.09 -9.74
C ASN A 124 4.03 13.88 -10.20
N ILE A 125 3.47 13.15 -9.23
CA ILE A 125 2.58 12.03 -9.51
C ILE A 125 1.16 12.61 -9.58
N PRO A 126 0.56 12.69 -10.77
CA PRO A 126 -0.80 13.18 -10.89
C PRO A 126 -1.75 12.22 -10.15
N ARG A 127 -2.74 12.78 -9.47
CA ARG A 127 -3.81 11.96 -8.86
C ARG A 127 -4.55 11.21 -9.97
N ILE A 128 -4.78 9.94 -9.76
CA ILE A 128 -5.63 9.13 -10.62
C ILE A 128 -7.09 9.46 -10.31
N HIS A 129 -7.94 9.56 -11.33
CA HIS A 129 -9.38 9.75 -11.13
C HIS A 129 -9.99 8.55 -10.42
N LEU A 130 -11.05 8.80 -9.63
CA LEU A 130 -11.76 7.74 -8.95
C LEU A 130 -12.36 6.77 -9.96
N PRO A 131 -12.10 5.46 -9.84
CA PRO A 131 -12.75 4.44 -10.65
C PRO A 131 -14.23 4.29 -10.26
N GLU A 132 -15.00 3.62 -11.11
CA GLU A 132 -16.41 3.35 -10.88
C GLU A 132 -16.64 2.39 -9.70
N SER A 133 -15.71 1.47 -9.46
CA SER A 133 -15.75 0.52 -8.34
C SER A 133 -14.45 0.58 -7.55
N ILE A 134 -14.56 0.95 -6.29
CA ILE A 134 -13.44 1.20 -5.37
C ILE A 134 -13.41 0.13 -4.28
N GLY A 135 -12.24 -0.46 -4.04
CA GLY A 135 -11.94 -1.20 -2.81
C GLY A 135 -11.14 -0.32 -1.86
N ILE A 136 -11.52 -0.28 -0.58
CA ILE A 136 -10.77 0.41 0.48
C ILE A 136 -10.36 -0.62 1.51
N ASP A 137 -9.06 -0.73 1.75
CA ASP A 137 -8.46 -1.67 2.67
C ASP A 137 -7.24 -1.04 3.37
N GLU A 138 -6.59 -1.77 4.25
CA GLU A 138 -5.46 -1.30 5.01
C GLU A 138 -4.29 -2.27 5.01
N ILE A 139 -3.09 -1.70 5.12
CA ILE A 139 -1.88 -2.48 5.29
C ILE A 139 -1.06 -1.95 6.47
N HIS A 140 -0.66 -2.84 7.37
CA HIS A 140 0.26 -2.48 8.44
C HIS A 140 1.63 -2.10 7.85
N SER A 141 2.12 -0.90 8.15
CA SER A 141 3.38 -0.42 7.59
C SER A 141 4.16 0.44 8.58
N LYS A 142 5.49 0.25 8.54
CA LYS A 142 6.42 1.14 9.25
C LYS A 142 6.46 2.56 8.64
N MET A 143 5.95 2.73 7.42
CA MET A 143 5.86 4.00 6.69
C MET A 143 4.57 4.76 7.01
N ALA A 144 3.60 4.12 7.69
CA ALA A 144 2.38 4.80 8.12
C ALA A 144 2.68 5.93 9.10
N ASN A 145 1.82 6.96 9.11
CA ASN A 145 1.91 8.04 10.08
C ASN A 145 1.56 7.52 11.48
N ARG A 146 2.55 7.08 12.24
CA ARG A 146 2.37 6.44 13.55
C ARG A 146 1.68 7.32 14.59
N ARG A 147 1.58 8.64 14.38
CA ARG A 147 0.82 9.53 15.28
C ARG A 147 -0.68 9.28 15.15
N ASP A 148 -1.14 8.89 13.96
CA ASP A 148 -2.56 8.68 13.68
C ASP A 148 -2.91 7.18 13.62
N SER A 149 -2.05 6.36 13.00
CA SER A 149 -2.29 4.92 12.78
C SER A 149 -0.99 4.20 12.43
N ALA A 150 -0.91 2.90 12.73
CA ALA A 150 0.15 2.01 12.23
C ALA A 150 -0.17 1.45 10.84
N TYR A 151 -1.29 1.85 10.24
CA TYR A 151 -1.79 1.33 8.98
C TYR A 151 -1.84 2.44 7.92
N LEU A 152 -1.40 2.11 6.71
CA LEU A 152 -1.71 2.85 5.49
C LEU A 152 -3.12 2.47 5.04
N CYS A 153 -3.84 3.42 4.44
CA CYS A 153 -5.05 3.08 3.69
C CYS A 153 -4.66 2.87 2.23
N ILE A 154 -5.11 1.78 1.65
CA ILE A 154 -4.94 1.46 0.24
C ILE A 154 -6.30 1.54 -0.47
N MET A 155 -6.29 2.09 -1.67
CA MET A 155 -7.48 2.15 -2.51
C MET A 155 -7.20 1.49 -3.85
N VAL A 156 -8.06 0.55 -4.23
CA VAL A 156 -7.92 -0.26 -5.44
C VAL A 156 -9.11 -0.05 -6.38
N ASP A 157 -8.84 -0.13 -7.66
CA ASP A 157 -9.84 -0.27 -8.71
C ASP A 157 -10.22 -1.75 -8.80
N ASN A 158 -11.44 -2.10 -8.38
CA ASN A 158 -11.91 -3.47 -8.38
C ASN A 158 -12.10 -4.04 -9.79
N VAL A 159 -12.36 -3.18 -10.78
CA VAL A 159 -12.56 -3.60 -12.18
C VAL A 159 -11.22 -3.95 -12.82
N ASN A 160 -10.26 -3.03 -12.75
CA ASN A 160 -8.94 -3.19 -13.35
C ASN A 160 -7.95 -3.93 -12.45
N ARG A 161 -8.33 -4.29 -11.21
CA ARG A 161 -7.50 -4.95 -10.21
C ARG A 161 -6.17 -4.23 -10.00
N SER A 162 -6.21 -2.91 -9.89
CA SER A 162 -5.02 -2.06 -9.80
C SER A 162 -5.11 -1.11 -8.61
N LEU A 163 -3.96 -0.91 -7.98
CA LEU A 163 -3.82 0.10 -6.93
C LEU A 163 -3.84 1.49 -7.57
N PHE A 164 -4.68 2.41 -7.09
CA PHE A 164 -4.71 3.79 -7.61
C PHE A 164 -4.35 4.85 -6.55
N GLU A 165 -4.44 4.54 -5.25
CA GLU A 165 -4.07 5.49 -4.20
C GLU A 165 -3.57 4.78 -2.93
N ILE A 166 -2.61 5.41 -2.24
CA ILE A 166 -2.12 5.00 -0.92
C ILE A 166 -2.09 6.24 -0.02
N LEU A 167 -2.87 6.21 1.05
CA LEU A 167 -2.86 7.28 2.05
C LEU A 167 -1.96 6.91 3.24
N PRO A 168 -1.28 7.90 3.85
CA PRO A 168 -0.32 7.67 4.93
C PRO A 168 -0.97 7.18 6.23
N SER A 169 -2.30 7.19 6.32
CA SER A 169 -3.08 6.71 7.46
C SER A 169 -4.48 6.31 7.02
N ARG A 170 -5.06 5.31 7.71
CA ARG A 170 -6.48 4.96 7.57
C ARG A 170 -7.41 5.85 8.38
N SER A 171 -6.89 6.82 9.15
CA SER A 171 -7.72 7.64 10.03
C SER A 171 -8.82 8.38 9.27
N LYS A 172 -9.99 8.56 9.92
CA LYS A 172 -11.12 9.29 9.34
C LYS A 172 -10.73 10.70 8.91
N ALA A 173 -9.80 11.35 9.63
CA ALA A 173 -9.30 12.69 9.30
C ALA A 173 -8.50 12.70 7.99
N GLU A 174 -7.66 11.68 7.74
CA GLU A 174 -6.90 11.57 6.52
C GLU A 174 -7.80 11.28 5.31
N LEU A 175 -8.73 10.32 5.46
CA LEU A 175 -9.72 10.00 4.44
C LEU A 175 -10.56 11.21 4.06
N LYS A 176 -11.04 11.96 5.06
CA LYS A 176 -11.77 13.22 4.85
C LYS A 176 -10.94 14.20 4.03
N ARG A 177 -9.68 14.45 4.44
CA ARG A 177 -8.76 15.36 3.75
C ARG A 177 -8.52 14.96 2.30
N TYR A 178 -8.49 13.66 2.01
CA TYR A 178 -8.36 13.14 0.65
C TYR A 178 -9.61 13.42 -0.18
N PHE A 179 -10.79 13.00 0.30
CA PHE A 179 -12.04 13.14 -0.45
C PHE A 179 -12.51 14.60 -0.56
N ASP A 180 -12.18 15.50 0.39
CA ASP A 180 -12.47 16.93 0.31
C ASP A 180 -11.83 17.60 -0.92
N LYS A 181 -10.71 17.07 -1.41
CA LYS A 181 -9.99 17.59 -2.59
C LYS A 181 -10.56 17.09 -3.92
N ILE A 182 -11.47 16.11 -3.89
CA ILE A 182 -12.01 15.49 -5.10
C ILE A 182 -13.32 16.17 -5.49
N PRO A 183 -13.48 16.61 -6.74
CA PRO A 183 -14.70 17.23 -7.21
C PRO A 183 -15.94 16.37 -6.98
N LEU A 184 -17.06 16.98 -6.60
CA LEU A 184 -18.32 16.26 -6.37
C LEU A 184 -18.77 15.45 -7.59
N ALA A 185 -18.62 16.02 -8.79
CA ALA A 185 -18.97 15.34 -10.04
C ALA A 185 -18.20 13.99 -10.20
N GLU A 186 -16.92 13.97 -9.83
CA GLU A 186 -16.11 12.75 -9.87
C GLU A 186 -16.53 11.74 -8.82
N ARG A 187 -16.79 12.20 -7.60
CA ARG A 187 -17.28 11.34 -6.51
C ARG A 187 -18.64 10.70 -6.82
N ASN A 188 -19.50 11.43 -7.52
CA ASN A 188 -20.83 10.95 -7.93
C ASN A 188 -20.79 9.86 -9.02
N ASN A 189 -19.66 9.70 -9.71
CA ASN A 189 -19.47 8.65 -10.72
C ASN A 189 -19.11 7.27 -10.09
N VAL A 190 -18.74 7.24 -8.81
CA VAL A 190 -18.47 5.98 -8.11
C VAL A 190 -19.80 5.27 -7.86
N LYS A 191 -19.91 4.03 -8.33
CA LYS A 191 -21.11 3.20 -8.20
C LYS A 191 -21.02 2.14 -7.11
N TYR A 192 -19.82 1.63 -6.84
CA TYR A 192 -19.60 0.58 -5.87
C TYR A 192 -18.39 0.89 -4.99
N VAL A 193 -18.54 0.62 -3.69
CA VAL A 193 -17.43 0.72 -2.73
C VAL A 193 -17.38 -0.55 -1.90
N THR A 194 -16.30 -1.28 -1.99
CA THR A 194 -16.03 -2.45 -1.13
C THR A 194 -15.12 -2.04 0.01
N ILE A 195 -15.52 -2.36 1.24
CA ILE A 195 -14.79 -2.03 2.47
C ILE A 195 -14.63 -3.26 3.36
N ASP A 196 -13.66 -3.22 4.28
CA ASP A 196 -13.71 -4.09 5.45
C ASP A 196 -14.84 -3.66 6.40
N MET A 197 -15.06 -4.40 7.48
CA MET A 197 -16.09 -4.10 8.46
C MET A 197 -15.66 -3.02 9.48
N TRP A 198 -14.91 -2.02 9.05
CA TRP A 198 -14.51 -0.90 9.88
C TRP A 198 -15.45 0.30 9.69
N LEU A 199 -16.20 0.66 10.72
CA LEU A 199 -17.23 1.71 10.67
C LEU A 199 -16.77 3.04 10.07
N PRO A 200 -15.56 3.54 10.34
CA PRO A 200 -15.10 4.79 9.71
C PRO A 200 -15.02 4.75 8.19
N TYR A 201 -14.75 3.59 7.58
CA TYR A 201 -14.81 3.45 6.11
C TYR A 201 -16.25 3.58 5.61
N LYS A 202 -17.20 2.92 6.26
CA LYS A 202 -18.64 3.04 5.95
C LYS A 202 -19.11 4.49 6.05
N ASP A 203 -18.74 5.19 7.14
CA ASP A 203 -19.10 6.61 7.35
C ASP A 203 -18.54 7.52 6.24
N ILE A 204 -17.30 7.33 5.86
CA ILE A 204 -16.64 8.10 4.80
C ILE A 204 -17.29 7.79 3.45
N ALA A 205 -17.49 6.53 3.11
CA ALA A 205 -18.15 6.14 1.86
C ALA A 205 -19.57 6.75 1.77
N ALA A 206 -20.39 6.62 2.81
CA ALA A 206 -21.73 7.19 2.86
C ALA A 206 -21.74 8.72 2.78
N THR A 207 -20.71 9.40 3.31
CA THR A 207 -20.63 10.88 3.30
C THR A 207 -20.18 11.41 1.94
N TYR A 208 -19.16 10.80 1.35
CA TYR A 208 -18.45 11.34 0.19
C TYR A 208 -18.85 10.70 -1.14
N LEU A 209 -19.31 9.45 -1.14
CA LEU A 209 -19.65 8.64 -2.32
C LEU A 209 -21.11 8.26 -2.30
N ARG A 210 -21.98 9.27 -2.21
CA ARG A 210 -23.42 9.14 -1.91
C ARG A 210 -24.23 8.31 -2.91
N ASN A 211 -23.74 8.19 -4.13
CA ASN A 211 -24.39 7.40 -5.18
C ASN A 211 -23.91 5.95 -5.20
N ALA A 212 -22.90 5.62 -4.39
CA ALA A 212 -22.30 4.30 -4.40
C ALA A 212 -23.05 3.32 -3.48
N ILE A 213 -23.21 2.09 -3.96
CA ILE A 213 -23.58 0.96 -3.12
C ILE A 213 -22.36 0.54 -2.33
N ILE A 214 -22.52 0.48 -1.00
CA ILE A 214 -21.44 0.05 -0.10
C ILE A 214 -21.63 -1.44 0.14
N ALA A 215 -20.57 -2.22 -0.10
CA ALA A 215 -20.53 -3.65 0.19
C ALA A 215 -19.34 -3.98 1.09
N VAL A 216 -19.51 -5.01 1.91
CA VAL A 216 -18.40 -5.57 2.71
C VAL A 216 -17.58 -6.52 1.84
N ASP A 217 -16.26 -6.52 2.01
CA ASP A 217 -15.41 -7.52 1.38
C ASP A 217 -15.72 -8.91 1.96
N PRO A 218 -16.18 -9.85 1.13
CA PRO A 218 -16.53 -11.19 1.56
C PRO A 218 -15.40 -11.92 2.28
N PHE A 219 -14.15 -11.63 1.94
CA PHE A 219 -12.99 -12.23 2.60
C PHE A 219 -12.99 -11.97 4.12
N HIS A 220 -13.32 -10.75 4.55
CA HIS A 220 -13.33 -10.39 5.96
C HIS A 220 -14.48 -11.08 6.71
N VAL A 221 -15.64 -11.22 6.11
CA VAL A 221 -16.78 -11.95 6.70
C VAL A 221 -16.46 -13.43 6.84
N VAL A 222 -15.95 -14.05 5.76
CA VAL A 222 -15.55 -15.48 5.77
C VAL A 222 -14.45 -15.72 6.80
N LYS A 223 -13.47 -14.82 6.92
CA LYS A 223 -12.43 -14.92 7.94
C LYS A 223 -13.02 -14.98 9.35
N HIS A 224 -13.96 -14.10 9.70
CA HIS A 224 -14.64 -14.13 11.00
C HIS A 224 -15.38 -15.45 11.24
N LEU A 225 -16.09 -15.95 10.23
CA LEU A 225 -16.74 -17.26 10.31
C LEU A 225 -15.73 -18.37 10.60
N MET A 226 -14.62 -18.38 9.87
CA MET A 226 -13.57 -19.38 10.02
C MET A 226 -12.85 -19.29 11.38
N ASP A 227 -12.65 -18.10 11.91
CA ASP A 227 -12.10 -17.89 13.25
C ASP A 227 -13.02 -18.46 14.34
N CYS A 228 -14.35 -18.28 14.20
CA CYS A 228 -15.35 -18.89 15.07
C CYS A 228 -15.34 -20.42 14.96
N PHE A 229 -15.34 -20.95 13.74
CA PHE A 229 -15.30 -22.39 13.49
C PHE A 229 -14.04 -23.05 14.03
N THR A 230 -12.90 -22.40 13.85
CA THR A 230 -11.61 -22.89 14.43
C THR A 230 -11.66 -22.93 15.96
N ARG A 231 -12.31 -21.97 16.63
CA ARG A 231 -12.53 -21.99 18.09
C ARG A 231 -13.37 -23.21 18.50
N ILE A 232 -14.44 -23.53 17.77
CA ILE A 232 -15.26 -24.71 18.03
C ILE A 232 -14.41 -25.98 17.95
N ARG A 233 -13.68 -26.17 16.87
CA ARG A 233 -12.80 -27.32 16.70
C ARG A 233 -11.75 -27.43 17.84
N LEU A 234 -11.13 -26.32 18.21
CA LEU A 234 -10.13 -26.30 19.29
C LEU A 234 -10.75 -26.63 20.64
N ASN A 235 -11.93 -26.11 20.95
CA ASN A 235 -12.63 -26.43 22.18
C ASN A 235 -12.92 -27.95 22.28
N ILE A 236 -13.36 -28.58 21.19
CA ILE A 236 -13.56 -30.03 21.14
C ILE A 236 -12.24 -30.79 21.22
N LEU A 237 -11.19 -30.31 20.53
CA LEU A 237 -9.86 -30.91 20.60
C LEU A 237 -9.30 -30.98 22.03
N TYR A 238 -9.55 -29.97 22.86
CA TYR A 238 -9.11 -29.91 24.25
C TYR A 238 -9.96 -30.79 25.20
N GLN A 239 -11.16 -31.19 24.78
CA GLN A 239 -12.04 -32.07 25.58
C GLN A 239 -11.78 -33.57 25.31
N VAL A 240 -11.24 -33.91 24.14
CA VAL A 240 -10.95 -35.30 23.80
C VAL A 240 -9.63 -35.75 24.44
N GLU A 241 -9.54 -37.05 24.75
CA GLU A 241 -8.32 -37.64 25.33
C GLU A 241 -7.11 -37.41 24.40
N TYR A 242 -6.00 -36.99 25.00
CA TYR A 242 -4.75 -36.78 24.29
C TYR A 242 -4.29 -38.05 23.56
N ASN A 243 -3.88 -37.89 22.32
CA ASN A 243 -3.45 -38.97 21.43
C ASN A 243 -4.54 -40.03 21.13
N SER A 244 -5.80 -39.78 21.43
CA SER A 244 -6.93 -40.58 20.95
C SER A 244 -7.09 -40.49 19.41
N ASN A 245 -7.96 -41.32 18.83
CA ASN A 245 -8.29 -41.25 17.42
C ASN A 245 -8.97 -39.89 17.06
N SER A 246 -9.85 -39.44 17.95
CA SER A 246 -10.51 -38.13 17.81
C SER A 246 -9.51 -36.96 17.85
N TYR A 247 -8.55 -37.02 18.80
CA TYR A 247 -7.47 -36.04 18.86
C TYR A 247 -6.62 -36.01 17.57
N TYR A 248 -6.26 -37.22 17.06
CA TYR A 248 -5.51 -37.32 15.80
C TYR A 248 -6.28 -36.73 14.63
N LEU A 249 -7.58 -37.03 14.49
CA LEU A 249 -8.41 -36.51 13.42
C LEU A 249 -8.52 -34.98 13.48
N LEU A 250 -8.90 -34.42 14.61
CA LEU A 250 -9.09 -32.98 14.81
C LEU A 250 -7.80 -32.15 14.65
N LYS A 251 -6.64 -32.76 14.92
CA LYS A 251 -5.35 -32.08 14.83
C LYS A 251 -4.69 -32.22 13.46
N THR A 252 -4.66 -33.44 12.92
CA THR A 252 -3.89 -33.76 11.71
C THR A 252 -4.69 -33.53 10.45
N TRP A 253 -6.00 -33.73 10.50
CA TRP A 253 -6.92 -33.61 9.35
C TRP A 253 -7.83 -32.39 9.40
N LYS A 254 -7.45 -31.38 10.18
CA LYS A 254 -8.21 -30.13 10.33
C LYS A 254 -8.51 -29.44 8.99
N ASP A 255 -7.59 -29.55 8.03
CA ASP A 255 -7.75 -28.90 6.72
C ASP A 255 -8.97 -29.41 5.95
N LEU A 256 -9.45 -30.65 6.24
CA LEU A 256 -10.67 -31.19 5.64
C LEU A 256 -11.94 -30.42 6.04
N ILE A 257 -11.89 -29.72 7.17
CA ILE A 257 -13.04 -28.95 7.68
C ILE A 257 -12.78 -27.45 7.71
N GLU A 258 -11.51 -27.00 7.64
CA GLU A 258 -11.13 -25.59 7.73
C GLU A 258 -10.76 -24.97 6.38
N THR A 259 -10.49 -25.77 5.34
CA THR A 259 -10.14 -25.26 4.01
C THR A 259 -10.98 -25.91 2.91
N ASP A 260 -11.01 -25.29 1.75
CA ASP A 260 -11.64 -25.87 0.56
C ASP A 260 -10.73 -26.97 -0.01
N VAL A 261 -10.97 -28.21 0.40
CA VAL A 261 -10.22 -29.38 -0.04
C VAL A 261 -11.06 -30.22 -0.99
N TYR A 262 -10.51 -30.49 -2.16
CA TYR A 262 -11.14 -31.44 -3.08
C TYR A 262 -11.22 -32.85 -2.42
N LEU A 263 -12.45 -33.31 -2.17
CA LEU A 263 -12.73 -34.63 -1.59
C LEU A 263 -12.69 -35.70 -2.67
N ASP A 264 -11.49 -36.17 -2.99
CA ASP A 264 -11.31 -37.29 -3.89
C ASP A 264 -11.70 -38.63 -3.24
N ASN A 265 -12.11 -39.59 -4.07
CA ASN A 265 -12.46 -40.94 -3.61
C ASN A 265 -11.26 -41.91 -3.65
N LYS A 266 -10.03 -41.40 -3.73
CA LYS A 266 -8.81 -42.25 -3.77
C LYS A 266 -8.43 -42.70 -2.35
N PRO A 267 -8.57 -43.99 -2.02
CA PRO A 267 -8.23 -44.47 -0.69
C PRO A 267 -6.71 -44.58 -0.52
N VAL A 268 -6.20 -43.94 0.54
CA VAL A 268 -4.80 -44.00 0.96
C VAL A 268 -4.71 -44.79 2.28
N TYR A 269 -3.64 -45.59 2.43
CA TYR A 269 -3.44 -46.32 3.66
C TYR A 269 -3.13 -45.40 4.83
N ASN A 270 -4.00 -45.42 5.85
CA ASN A 270 -3.83 -44.64 7.05
C ASN A 270 -3.27 -45.53 8.16
N LYS A 271 -2.03 -45.26 8.59
CA LYS A 271 -1.33 -46.04 9.60
C LYS A 271 -2.04 -46.02 10.95
N ARG A 272 -2.70 -44.93 11.32
CA ARG A 272 -3.39 -44.78 12.61
C ARG A 272 -4.58 -45.72 12.72
N PHE A 273 -5.34 -45.85 11.64
CA PHE A 273 -6.53 -46.70 11.60
C PHE A 273 -6.28 -48.06 11.01
N ASN A 274 -5.06 -48.37 10.58
CA ASN A 274 -4.64 -49.63 9.95
C ASN A 274 -5.57 -50.08 8.80
N ARG A 275 -6.06 -49.11 8.01
CA ARG A 275 -6.93 -49.36 6.85
C ARG A 275 -6.79 -48.27 5.77
N LYS A 276 -7.28 -48.56 4.59
CA LYS A 276 -7.35 -47.57 3.53
C LYS A 276 -8.57 -46.65 3.77
N LEU A 277 -8.35 -45.35 3.72
CA LEU A 277 -9.37 -44.30 3.90
C LEU A 277 -9.20 -43.26 2.79
N ASN A 278 -10.30 -42.76 2.25
CA ASN A 278 -10.30 -41.56 1.39
C ASN A 278 -10.59 -40.30 2.26
N LYS A 279 -10.53 -39.13 1.64
CA LYS A 279 -10.75 -37.86 2.37
C LYS A 279 -12.18 -37.73 2.89
N ARG A 280 -13.17 -38.32 2.19
CA ARG A 280 -14.59 -38.32 2.62
C ARG A 280 -14.77 -39.16 3.85
N ASP A 281 -14.19 -40.38 3.88
CA ASP A 281 -14.25 -41.25 5.07
C ASP A 281 -13.67 -40.53 6.29
N LEU A 282 -12.55 -39.79 6.10
CA LEU A 282 -11.91 -39.03 7.18
C LEU A 282 -12.77 -37.83 7.62
N LEU A 283 -13.41 -37.12 6.69
CA LEU A 283 -14.34 -36.05 7.01
C LEU A 283 -15.53 -36.57 7.82
N ASP A 284 -16.17 -37.64 7.38
CA ASP A 284 -17.27 -38.25 8.11
C ASP A 284 -16.86 -38.66 9.53
N MET A 285 -15.68 -39.29 9.68
CA MET A 285 -15.12 -39.62 10.99
C MET A 285 -14.84 -38.41 11.87
N ILE A 286 -14.48 -37.26 11.30
CA ILE A 286 -14.28 -36.00 12.06
C ILE A 286 -15.64 -35.48 12.55
N LEU A 287 -16.64 -35.46 11.67
CA LEU A 287 -17.96 -34.94 12.00
C LEU A 287 -18.71 -35.83 13.01
N ASP A 288 -18.45 -37.13 13.03
CA ASP A 288 -18.98 -38.07 14.01
C ASP A 288 -18.40 -37.89 15.46
N ILE A 289 -17.34 -37.08 15.62
CA ILE A 289 -16.75 -36.83 16.96
C ILE A 289 -17.72 -36.04 17.84
N SER A 290 -18.48 -35.10 17.27
CA SER A 290 -19.38 -34.22 18.02
C SER A 290 -20.49 -33.69 17.12
N GLU A 291 -21.74 -33.82 17.61
CA GLU A 291 -22.92 -33.25 16.94
C GLU A 291 -22.78 -31.72 16.75
N ASN A 292 -22.21 -31.03 17.75
CA ASN A 292 -21.92 -29.59 17.64
C ASN A 292 -20.93 -29.27 16.51
N LEU A 293 -19.90 -30.09 16.34
CA LEU A 293 -18.95 -29.91 15.25
C LEU A 293 -19.61 -30.12 13.88
N ALA A 294 -20.42 -31.17 13.76
CA ALA A 294 -21.16 -31.48 12.54
C ALA A 294 -22.17 -30.36 12.18
N LEU A 295 -22.85 -29.83 13.18
CA LEU A 295 -23.78 -28.72 12.99
C LEU A 295 -23.04 -27.44 12.59
N ALA A 296 -21.97 -27.11 13.30
CA ALA A 296 -21.12 -25.95 13.00
C ALA A 296 -20.53 -26.03 11.58
N TYR A 297 -20.06 -27.21 11.18
CA TYR A 297 -19.57 -27.44 9.82
C TYR A 297 -20.64 -27.19 8.77
N ARG A 298 -21.85 -27.71 8.96
CA ARG A 298 -22.96 -27.46 8.01
C ARG A 298 -23.31 -25.99 7.89
N LEU A 299 -23.39 -25.27 9.00
CA LEU A 299 -23.65 -23.83 8.99
C LEU A 299 -22.57 -23.05 8.24
N LYS A 300 -21.31 -23.39 8.49
CA LYS A 300 -20.17 -22.81 7.76
C LYS A 300 -20.29 -23.05 6.26
N GLU A 301 -20.56 -24.29 5.83
CA GLU A 301 -20.74 -24.62 4.41
C GLU A 301 -21.94 -23.90 3.78
N MET A 302 -23.06 -23.75 4.53
CA MET A 302 -24.21 -22.98 4.06
C MET A 302 -23.86 -21.52 3.77
N TYR A 303 -23.09 -20.87 4.65
CA TYR A 303 -22.64 -19.50 4.43
C TYR A 303 -21.66 -19.38 3.26
N LEU A 304 -20.70 -20.29 3.14
CA LEU A 304 -19.75 -20.31 2.02
C LEU A 304 -20.46 -20.52 0.68
N LEU A 305 -21.49 -21.38 0.65
CA LEU A 305 -22.29 -21.60 -0.55
C LEU A 305 -23.12 -20.35 -0.92
N PHE A 306 -23.71 -19.66 0.06
CA PHE A 306 -24.37 -18.37 -0.12
C PHE A 306 -23.41 -17.36 -0.76
N ASN A 307 -22.25 -17.17 -0.17
CA ASN A 307 -21.25 -16.23 -0.65
C ASN A 307 -20.76 -16.50 -2.09
N GLN A 308 -20.83 -17.75 -2.55
CA GLN A 308 -20.44 -18.14 -3.90
C GLN A 308 -21.58 -18.05 -4.93
N LYS A 309 -22.83 -18.27 -4.51
CA LYS A 309 -23.95 -18.52 -5.42
C LYS A 309 -25.15 -17.60 -5.25
N ALA A 310 -25.15 -16.72 -4.25
CA ALA A 310 -26.23 -15.77 -4.08
C ALA A 310 -26.28 -14.81 -5.29
N THR A 311 -27.48 -14.48 -5.71
CA THR A 311 -27.78 -13.53 -6.77
C THR A 311 -28.61 -12.39 -6.20
N GLU A 312 -28.70 -11.26 -6.91
CA GLU A 312 -29.50 -10.11 -6.50
C GLU A 312 -30.96 -10.50 -6.20
N GLU A 313 -31.50 -11.48 -6.91
CA GLU A 313 -32.89 -11.93 -6.75
C GLU A 313 -33.12 -12.76 -5.50
N ASN A 314 -32.14 -13.50 -5.01
CA ASN A 314 -32.31 -14.48 -3.91
C ASN A 314 -31.48 -14.15 -2.66
N CYS A 315 -30.58 -13.17 -2.70
CA CYS A 315 -29.64 -12.91 -1.62
C CYS A 315 -30.35 -12.60 -0.29
N GLU A 316 -31.36 -11.77 -0.27
CA GLU A 316 -32.05 -11.38 0.96
C GLU A 316 -32.75 -12.56 1.65
N GLN A 317 -33.54 -13.36 0.89
CA GLN A 317 -34.23 -14.51 1.43
C GLN A 317 -33.23 -15.55 1.94
N TRP A 318 -32.18 -15.81 1.16
CA TRP A 318 -31.19 -16.81 1.51
C TRP A 318 -30.36 -16.36 2.73
N PHE A 319 -29.97 -15.10 2.78
CA PHE A 319 -29.27 -14.53 3.96
C PHE A 319 -30.11 -14.67 5.22
N ASN A 320 -31.41 -14.34 5.17
CA ASN A 320 -32.31 -14.46 6.32
C ASN A 320 -32.40 -15.91 6.80
N SER A 321 -32.55 -16.88 5.89
CA SER A 321 -32.59 -18.30 6.25
C SER A 321 -31.32 -18.79 6.93
N ILE A 322 -30.14 -18.32 6.45
CA ILE A 322 -28.85 -18.64 7.07
C ILE A 322 -28.75 -17.98 8.45
N TYR A 323 -29.10 -16.72 8.56
CA TYR A 323 -29.07 -15.99 9.82
C TYR A 323 -29.93 -16.67 10.91
N GLU A 324 -31.13 -17.07 10.57
CA GLU A 324 -32.01 -17.83 11.46
C GLU A 324 -31.39 -19.18 11.85
N ALA A 325 -30.83 -19.92 10.91
CA ALA A 325 -30.17 -21.19 11.20
C ALA A 325 -28.96 -21.04 12.18
N PHE A 326 -28.20 -19.98 12.08
CA PHE A 326 -27.12 -19.67 13.05
C PHE A 326 -27.69 -19.36 14.45
N ILE A 327 -28.82 -18.65 14.55
CA ILE A 327 -29.48 -18.35 15.83
C ILE A 327 -30.02 -19.64 16.45
N GLU A 328 -30.74 -20.45 15.69
CA GLU A 328 -31.38 -21.70 16.16
C GLU A 328 -30.38 -22.74 16.62
N ALA A 329 -29.20 -22.77 16.03
CA ALA A 329 -28.10 -23.67 16.41
C ALA A 329 -27.59 -23.44 17.83
N GLN A 330 -27.71 -22.25 18.39
CA GLN A 330 -27.30 -21.88 19.76
C GLN A 330 -25.86 -22.24 20.09
N ILE A 331 -24.95 -22.21 19.09
CA ILE A 331 -23.52 -22.47 19.27
C ILE A 331 -22.84 -21.21 19.82
N PRO A 332 -22.30 -21.22 21.05
CA PRO A 332 -21.78 -20.00 21.70
C PRO A 332 -20.68 -19.31 20.91
N GLU A 333 -19.82 -20.06 20.25
CA GLU A 333 -18.68 -19.53 19.47
C GLU A 333 -19.14 -18.74 18.23
N TYR A 334 -20.35 -18.96 17.74
CA TYR A 334 -20.94 -18.20 16.65
C TYR A 334 -21.63 -16.91 17.09
N HIS A 335 -21.74 -16.63 18.36
CA HIS A 335 -22.42 -15.43 18.87
C HIS A 335 -21.87 -14.14 18.27
N GLU A 336 -20.53 -13.99 18.22
CA GLU A 336 -19.88 -12.82 17.62
C GLU A 336 -20.15 -12.71 16.12
N PHE A 337 -20.22 -13.85 15.42
CA PHE A 337 -20.53 -13.89 13.99
C PHE A 337 -21.99 -13.51 13.71
N ILE A 338 -22.94 -13.95 14.54
CA ILE A 338 -24.36 -13.57 14.45
C ILE A 338 -24.50 -12.04 14.62
N ILE A 339 -23.82 -11.44 15.61
CA ILE A 339 -23.82 -9.98 15.81
C ILE A 339 -23.24 -9.28 14.58
N LEU A 340 -22.16 -9.79 14.01
CA LEU A 340 -21.55 -9.25 12.80
C LEU A 340 -22.52 -9.27 11.62
N LEU A 341 -23.17 -10.40 11.36
CA LEU A 341 -24.16 -10.55 10.30
C LEU A 341 -25.32 -9.55 10.47
N ASN A 342 -25.81 -9.37 11.70
CA ASN A 342 -26.86 -8.40 11.99
C ASN A 342 -26.44 -6.96 11.73
N ASN A 343 -25.22 -6.59 12.14
CA ASN A 343 -24.70 -5.21 12.01
C ASN A 343 -24.40 -4.81 10.58
N TRP A 344 -24.05 -5.79 9.74
CA TRP A 344 -23.62 -5.58 8.36
C TRP A 344 -24.55 -6.21 7.32
N LYS A 345 -25.78 -6.53 7.72
CA LYS A 345 -26.77 -7.19 6.86
C LYS A 345 -26.99 -6.51 5.52
N ILE A 346 -26.98 -5.17 5.50
CA ILE A 346 -27.25 -4.38 4.29
C ILE A 346 -26.05 -4.40 3.35
N GLU A 347 -24.85 -4.47 3.90
CA GLU A 347 -23.59 -4.39 3.14
C GLU A 347 -23.05 -5.78 2.76
N ILE A 348 -23.55 -6.85 3.36
CA ILE A 348 -23.27 -8.24 2.99
C ILE A 348 -24.22 -8.69 1.87
#